data_8ccb0127ab2b83549625193d287beb6f
#
_entry.id   8ccb0127ab2b83549625193d287beb6f
#
_cell.length_a   1.000
_cell.length_b   1.000
_cell.length_c   1.000
_cell.angle_alpha   90.00
_cell.angle_beta   90.00
_cell.angle_gamma   90.00
#
_symmetry.space_group_name_H-M   'P 1'
#
loop_
_entity.id
_entity.type
_entity.pdbx_description
1 polymer ?
#
loop_
_entity_poly.entity_id
_entity_poly.type
_entity_poly.pdbx_seq_one_letter_code
_entity_poly.pdbx_strand_id
1 'polypeptide(L)'
;INDISFANTYYGLQAAARGYFGKDADELSLSQTAYLCAIPNSPTYYNPYRHPENALTRRDKILEDMLSMGFITEKACKEAKAEEITVNRQRVPLHNYETTYAIDCAIRYLMRRDGFEFQYGFRSDEAYKEYNANYNEVYNQERDALYTGGYNLYTSLDPDKQTILQDALDGVLSFDGNTSENGVYKLQGASTVIDNKTNRVVAIVGGRSQETDTYTLNRAFQSPRQPGSSIKPLIVYTPALENGYTSETRIPNIDIDAAKQKGVDVKSLSGERLELRNAVERSKNGVAWYIYDDITPDVGMAYLTQMRFASVQATSLGGFTTGMTTEEMAGAYAALSDRGQYREPTCIIKMINNQGEDIFEDYESVQVYQESSAVLMTDILKGVVTKGTAASM
;
A
#
# COMPACT_ATOMS: atom_id res chain seq x y z
N ILE A 1 -30.03 6.31 -4.13
CA ILE A 1 -29.34 7.62 -4.22
C ILE A 1 -27.82 7.42 -4.05
N ASN A 2 -27.37 6.47 -3.25
CA ASN A 2 -25.94 6.25 -2.96
C ASN A 2 -25.18 5.69 -4.17
N ASP A 3 -25.81 4.92 -5.04
CA ASP A 3 -25.17 4.25 -6.20
C ASP A 3 -25.26 5.09 -7.49
N ILE A 4 -25.87 6.27 -7.41
CA ILE A 4 -26.06 7.14 -8.58
C ILE A 4 -24.77 7.92 -8.84
N SER A 5 -24.31 7.92 -10.10
CA SER A 5 -23.17 8.72 -10.54
C SER A 5 -23.56 10.19 -10.70
N PHE A 6 -22.79 11.06 -10.03
CA PHE A 6 -22.89 12.52 -10.14
C PHE A 6 -21.75 13.12 -10.96
N ALA A 7 -21.17 12.39 -11.90
CA ALA A 7 -19.97 12.72 -12.66
C ALA A 7 -18.70 12.86 -11.79
N ASN A 8 -17.55 13.04 -12.44
CA ASN A 8 -16.25 13.28 -11.79
C ASN A 8 -15.92 12.29 -10.64
N THR A 9 -16.31 11.01 -10.81
CA THR A 9 -16.11 9.92 -9.82
C THR A 9 -16.88 10.07 -8.50
N TYR A 10 -17.82 11.01 -8.39
CA TYR A 10 -18.70 11.09 -7.22
C TYR A 10 -19.89 10.14 -7.38
N TYR A 11 -19.99 9.14 -6.53
CA TYR A 11 -21.11 8.24 -6.39
C TYR A 11 -21.87 8.55 -5.11
N GLY A 12 -23.20 8.78 -5.23
CA GLY A 12 -24.04 9.18 -4.12
C GLY A 12 -24.12 10.69 -3.87
N LEU A 13 -25.26 11.13 -3.33
CA LEU A 13 -25.56 12.54 -3.08
C LEU A 13 -24.57 13.17 -2.08
N GLN A 14 -24.21 12.43 -1.03
CA GLN A 14 -23.31 12.94 0.01
C GLN A 14 -21.89 13.20 -0.56
N ALA A 15 -21.36 12.28 -1.37
CA ALA A 15 -20.07 12.45 -2.02
C ALA A 15 -20.08 13.63 -3.01
N ALA A 16 -21.18 13.79 -3.76
CA ALA A 16 -21.35 14.90 -4.67
C ALA A 16 -21.46 16.24 -3.94
N ALA A 17 -22.20 16.31 -2.84
CA ALA A 17 -22.34 17.50 -2.01
C ALA A 17 -20.98 17.98 -1.46
N ARG A 18 -20.22 17.06 -0.89
CA ARG A 18 -18.86 17.36 -0.39
C ARG A 18 -17.91 17.74 -1.52
N GLY A 19 -17.93 16.99 -2.63
CA GLY A 19 -17.04 17.22 -3.75
C GLY A 19 -17.29 18.53 -4.49
N TYR A 20 -18.54 18.88 -4.73
CA TYR A 20 -18.88 20.10 -5.48
C TYR A 20 -19.03 21.34 -4.62
N PHE A 21 -19.49 21.19 -3.37
CA PHE A 21 -19.82 22.33 -2.51
C PHE A 21 -19.06 22.38 -1.19
N GLY A 22 -18.31 21.31 -0.83
CA GLY A 22 -17.63 21.22 0.47
C GLY A 22 -18.58 21.18 1.67
N LYS A 23 -19.82 20.69 1.46
CA LYS A 23 -20.90 20.64 2.45
C LYS A 23 -21.47 19.25 2.57
N ASP A 24 -22.07 18.93 3.70
CA ASP A 24 -22.88 17.73 3.83
C ASP A 24 -24.21 17.89 3.06
N ALA A 25 -24.81 16.77 2.68
CA ALA A 25 -26.00 16.81 1.81
C ALA A 25 -27.22 17.51 2.46
N ASP A 26 -27.34 17.48 3.79
CA ASP A 26 -28.36 18.14 4.58
C ASP A 26 -28.10 19.65 4.75
N GLU A 27 -26.90 20.14 4.44
CA GLU A 27 -26.52 21.55 4.48
C GLU A 27 -26.72 22.28 3.13
N LEU A 28 -27.12 21.53 2.08
CA LEU A 28 -27.31 22.09 0.76
C LEU A 28 -28.51 23.03 0.69
N SER A 29 -28.35 24.14 -0.03
CA SER A 29 -29.49 24.98 -0.39
C SER A 29 -30.43 24.26 -1.37
N LEU A 30 -31.66 24.77 -1.55
CA LEU A 30 -32.61 24.27 -2.56
C LEU A 30 -31.99 24.33 -3.95
N SER A 31 -31.28 25.41 -4.25
CA SER A 31 -30.58 25.60 -5.53
C SER A 31 -29.50 24.56 -5.74
N GLN A 32 -28.65 24.35 -4.76
CA GLN A 32 -27.57 23.36 -4.80
C GLN A 32 -28.10 21.93 -4.94
N THR A 33 -29.14 21.60 -4.20
CA THR A 33 -29.83 20.30 -4.31
C THR A 33 -30.40 20.08 -5.72
N ALA A 34 -31.14 21.05 -6.28
CA ALA A 34 -31.67 20.95 -7.62
C ALA A 34 -30.57 20.88 -8.70
N TYR A 35 -29.43 21.56 -8.47
CA TYR A 35 -28.27 21.50 -9.36
C TYR A 35 -27.65 20.10 -9.36
N LEU A 36 -27.45 19.47 -8.21
CA LEU A 36 -26.96 18.08 -8.14
C LEU A 36 -27.95 17.11 -8.80
N CYS A 37 -29.27 17.29 -8.61
CA CYS A 37 -30.29 16.45 -9.23
C CYS A 37 -30.30 16.54 -10.77
N ALA A 38 -29.69 17.56 -11.36
CA ALA A 38 -29.54 17.66 -12.81
C ALA A 38 -28.54 16.64 -13.38
N ILE A 39 -27.49 16.31 -12.63
CA ILE A 39 -26.30 15.58 -13.12
C ILE A 39 -26.60 14.12 -13.51
N PRO A 40 -27.32 13.31 -12.70
CA PRO A 40 -27.55 11.90 -12.98
C PRO A 40 -28.27 11.61 -14.30
N ASN A 41 -29.04 12.58 -14.82
CA ASN A 41 -29.73 12.39 -16.07
C ASN A 41 -28.80 12.19 -17.28
N SER A 42 -27.65 12.86 -17.28
CA SER A 42 -26.56 12.68 -18.24
C SER A 42 -25.25 13.23 -17.64
N PRO A 43 -24.49 12.42 -16.87
CA PRO A 43 -23.36 12.90 -16.10
C PRO A 43 -22.26 13.58 -16.92
N THR A 44 -22.11 13.19 -18.18
CA THR A 44 -21.13 13.83 -19.08
C THR A 44 -21.64 15.20 -19.57
N TYR A 45 -22.91 15.30 -19.97
CA TYR A 45 -23.50 16.51 -20.53
C TYR A 45 -23.76 17.58 -19.45
N TYR A 46 -24.13 17.16 -18.23
CA TYR A 46 -24.39 18.05 -17.09
C TYR A 46 -23.22 18.11 -16.13
N ASN A 47 -21.98 17.81 -16.59
CA ASN A 47 -20.81 17.82 -15.76
C ASN A 47 -20.50 19.23 -15.22
N PRO A 48 -20.51 19.45 -13.88
CA PRO A 48 -20.32 20.77 -13.28
C PRO A 48 -19.00 21.46 -13.60
N TYR A 49 -17.94 20.69 -13.89
CA TYR A 49 -16.63 21.25 -14.21
C TYR A 49 -16.45 21.58 -15.70
N ARG A 50 -17.15 20.84 -16.58
CA ARG A 50 -17.00 20.96 -18.03
C ARG A 50 -18.11 21.79 -18.67
N HIS A 51 -19.35 21.64 -18.16
CA HIS A 51 -20.57 22.20 -18.72
C HIS A 51 -21.49 22.76 -17.63
N PRO A 52 -21.00 23.70 -16.77
CA PRO A 52 -21.79 24.23 -15.65
C PRO A 52 -23.11 24.90 -16.10
N GLU A 53 -23.13 25.52 -17.28
CA GLU A 53 -24.29 26.17 -17.86
C GLU A 53 -25.42 25.19 -18.20
N ASN A 54 -25.08 23.98 -18.65
CA ASN A 54 -26.07 22.93 -18.90
C ASN A 54 -26.72 22.47 -17.60
N ALA A 55 -25.91 22.26 -16.56
CA ALA A 55 -26.40 21.88 -15.24
C ALA A 55 -27.28 23.00 -14.62
N LEU A 56 -26.94 24.28 -14.80
CA LEU A 56 -27.76 25.42 -14.36
C LEU A 56 -29.10 25.45 -15.09
N THR A 57 -29.11 25.29 -16.41
CA THR A 57 -30.33 25.23 -17.19
C THR A 57 -31.26 24.10 -16.72
N ARG A 58 -30.70 22.93 -16.43
CA ARG A 58 -31.46 21.80 -15.93
C ARG A 58 -31.94 22.02 -14.48
N ARG A 59 -31.14 22.67 -13.63
CA ARG A 59 -31.53 23.10 -12.26
C ARG A 59 -32.79 23.98 -12.34
N ASP A 60 -32.79 24.98 -13.20
CA ASP A 60 -33.92 25.91 -13.36
C ASP A 60 -35.19 25.20 -13.78
N LYS A 61 -35.08 24.24 -14.70
CA LYS A 61 -36.19 23.39 -15.10
C LYS A 61 -36.74 22.53 -13.96
N ILE A 62 -35.85 21.92 -13.15
CA ILE A 62 -36.25 21.15 -11.95
C ILE A 62 -37.01 22.02 -10.96
N LEU A 63 -36.53 23.25 -10.70
CA LEU A 63 -37.20 24.19 -9.81
C LEU A 63 -38.56 24.61 -10.33
N GLU A 64 -38.72 24.80 -11.65
CA GLU A 64 -40.03 25.08 -12.29
C GLU A 64 -40.99 23.90 -12.14
N ASP A 65 -40.52 22.69 -12.37
CA ASP A 65 -41.34 21.49 -12.23
C ASP A 65 -41.76 21.29 -10.75
N MET A 66 -40.88 21.55 -9.78
CA MET A 66 -41.21 21.52 -8.34
C MET A 66 -42.28 22.59 -7.98
N LEU A 67 -42.16 23.78 -8.55
CA LEU A 67 -43.18 24.83 -8.37
C LEU A 67 -44.54 24.41 -8.97
N SER A 68 -44.52 23.90 -10.19
CA SER A 68 -45.77 23.48 -10.89
C SER A 68 -46.50 22.35 -10.15
N MET A 69 -45.75 21.49 -9.47
CA MET A 69 -46.26 20.38 -8.67
C MET A 69 -46.60 20.79 -7.21
N GLY A 70 -46.38 22.05 -6.84
CA GLY A 70 -46.68 22.56 -5.51
C GLY A 70 -45.73 22.16 -4.41
N PHE A 71 -44.56 21.61 -4.74
CA PHE A 71 -43.55 21.24 -3.75
C PHE A 71 -42.81 22.43 -3.16
N ILE A 72 -42.70 23.54 -3.90
CA ILE A 72 -42.10 24.78 -3.45
C ILE A 72 -43.01 25.98 -3.79
N THR A 73 -42.82 27.09 -3.09
CA THR A 73 -43.53 28.35 -3.35
C THR A 73 -42.87 29.11 -4.50
N GLU A 74 -43.62 30.04 -5.13
CA GLU A 74 -43.10 30.93 -6.15
C GLU A 74 -41.91 31.75 -5.65
N LYS A 75 -41.98 32.22 -4.38
CA LYS A 75 -40.89 32.93 -3.72
C LYS A 75 -39.63 32.06 -3.62
N ALA A 76 -39.75 30.84 -3.13
CA ALA A 76 -38.63 29.93 -3.00
C ALA A 76 -37.99 29.56 -4.35
N CYS A 77 -38.81 29.34 -5.38
CA CYS A 77 -38.35 29.09 -6.74
C CYS A 77 -37.53 30.27 -7.28
N LYS A 78 -38.03 31.50 -7.11
CA LYS A 78 -37.34 32.71 -7.56
C LYS A 78 -36.02 32.94 -6.83
N GLU A 79 -36.00 32.75 -5.51
CA GLU A 79 -34.77 32.87 -4.68
C GLU A 79 -33.77 31.81 -5.08
N ALA A 80 -34.14 30.54 -5.23
CA ALA A 80 -33.28 29.47 -5.63
C ALA A 80 -32.67 29.63 -7.04
N LYS A 81 -33.44 30.19 -7.99
CA LYS A 81 -32.93 30.51 -9.32
C LYS A 81 -31.96 31.68 -9.33
N ALA A 82 -32.14 32.65 -8.43
CA ALA A 82 -31.25 33.80 -8.29
C ALA A 82 -29.95 33.48 -7.56
N GLU A 83 -29.90 32.35 -6.87
CA GLU A 83 -28.69 31.92 -6.16
C GLU A 83 -27.59 31.57 -7.15
N GLU A 84 -26.42 32.20 -6.98
CA GLU A 84 -25.23 31.89 -7.76
C GLU A 84 -24.61 30.54 -7.28
N ILE A 85 -24.46 29.62 -8.21
CA ILE A 85 -23.82 28.32 -7.94
C ILE A 85 -22.33 28.43 -8.18
N THR A 86 -21.57 28.44 -7.08
CA THR A 86 -20.13 28.32 -7.10
C THR A 86 -19.72 26.88 -6.79
N VAL A 87 -19.20 26.19 -7.81
CA VAL A 87 -18.72 24.82 -7.65
C VAL A 87 -17.27 24.86 -7.15
N ASN A 88 -17.01 24.17 -6.06
CA ASN A 88 -15.68 24.01 -5.53
C ASN A 88 -14.84 23.18 -6.52
N ARG A 89 -13.80 23.80 -7.10
CA ARG A 89 -12.87 23.13 -8.00
C ARG A 89 -11.63 22.60 -7.26
N GLN A 90 -11.65 22.58 -5.95
CA GLN A 90 -10.60 21.88 -5.23
C GLN A 90 -10.71 20.41 -5.61
N ARG A 91 -9.86 20.01 -6.55
CA ARG A 91 -9.57 18.61 -6.77
C ARG A 91 -9.01 18.09 -5.46
N VAL A 92 -9.82 17.34 -4.70
CA VAL A 92 -9.22 16.36 -3.83
C VAL A 92 -8.45 15.46 -4.78
N PRO A 93 -7.13 15.37 -4.72
CA PRO A 93 -6.39 14.48 -5.58
C PRO A 93 -6.80 13.05 -5.20
N LEU A 94 -7.84 12.52 -5.88
CA LEU A 94 -8.37 11.19 -5.66
C LEU A 94 -7.36 10.09 -6.03
N HIS A 95 -6.21 10.48 -6.58
CA HIS A 95 -5.21 9.58 -7.11
C HIS A 95 -3.78 10.01 -6.74
N ASN A 96 -3.54 10.21 -5.44
CA ASN A 96 -2.20 10.28 -4.90
C ASN A 96 -1.78 8.92 -4.33
N TYR A 97 -0.51 8.77 -3.92
CA TYR A 97 0.00 7.51 -3.36
C TYR A 97 -0.72 7.10 -2.08
N GLU A 98 -1.13 8.07 -1.25
CA GLU A 98 -1.87 7.84 -0.01
C GLU A 98 -3.26 7.28 -0.28
N THR A 99 -4.05 7.96 -1.13
CA THR A 99 -5.41 7.50 -1.45
C THR A 99 -5.42 6.20 -2.22
N THR A 100 -4.47 5.99 -3.14
CA THR A 100 -4.31 4.74 -3.87
C THR A 100 -4.05 3.58 -2.92
N TYR A 101 -3.18 3.79 -1.93
CA TYR A 101 -2.87 2.77 -0.93
C TYR A 101 -4.04 2.53 0.04
N ALA A 102 -4.69 3.59 0.52
CA ALA A 102 -5.85 3.46 1.40
C ALA A 102 -7.01 2.70 0.72
N ILE A 103 -7.25 2.96 -0.56
CA ILE A 103 -8.24 2.24 -1.37
C ILE A 103 -7.86 0.76 -1.49
N ASP A 104 -6.61 0.44 -1.80
CA ASP A 104 -6.13 -0.95 -1.88
C ASP A 104 -6.31 -1.69 -0.55
N CYS A 105 -5.89 -1.09 0.57
CA CYS A 105 -6.10 -1.66 1.90
C CYS A 105 -7.58 -1.93 2.19
N ALA A 106 -8.46 -1.01 1.83
CA ALA A 106 -9.89 -1.15 2.05
C ALA A 106 -10.49 -2.28 1.17
N ILE A 107 -10.10 -2.35 -0.10
CA ILE A 107 -10.54 -3.42 -1.02
C ILE A 107 -10.08 -4.80 -0.49
N ARG A 108 -8.80 -4.93 -0.14
CA ARG A 108 -8.26 -6.18 0.42
C ARG A 108 -8.95 -6.58 1.73
N TYR A 109 -9.33 -5.59 2.54
CA TYR A 109 -10.13 -5.84 3.74
C TYR A 109 -11.52 -6.39 3.39
N LEU A 110 -12.23 -5.77 2.44
CA LEU A 110 -13.56 -6.24 1.99
C LEU A 110 -13.48 -7.64 1.39
N MET A 111 -12.50 -7.92 0.51
CA MET A 111 -12.24 -9.26 -0.03
C MET A 111 -12.15 -10.32 1.09
N ARG A 112 -11.37 -10.04 2.13
CA ARG A 112 -11.21 -10.97 3.27
C ARG A 112 -12.49 -11.14 4.07
N ARG A 113 -13.19 -10.04 4.38
CA ARG A 113 -14.48 -10.05 5.08
C ARG A 113 -15.51 -10.89 4.33
N ASP A 114 -15.51 -10.80 3.00
CA ASP A 114 -16.48 -11.47 2.14
C ASP A 114 -16.01 -12.87 1.70
N GLY A 115 -14.96 -13.38 2.36
CA GLY A 115 -14.56 -14.79 2.31
C GLY A 115 -13.46 -15.12 1.29
N PHE A 116 -12.78 -14.13 0.71
CA PHE A 116 -11.64 -14.43 -0.15
C PHE A 116 -10.43 -14.91 0.67
N GLU A 117 -9.93 -16.08 0.33
CA GLU A 117 -8.76 -16.69 0.96
C GLU A 117 -7.48 -16.27 0.24
N PHE A 118 -6.67 -15.43 0.90
CA PHE A 118 -5.37 -15.03 0.39
C PHE A 118 -4.37 -16.17 0.46
N GLN A 119 -3.69 -16.43 -0.66
CA GLN A 119 -2.64 -17.46 -0.76
C GLN A 119 -1.28 -16.81 -0.99
N TYR A 120 -0.26 -17.34 -0.33
CA TYR A 120 1.10 -16.78 -0.34
C TYR A 120 2.17 -17.78 -0.82
N GLY A 121 1.83 -19.05 -0.95
CA GLY A 121 2.70 -20.09 -1.48
C GLY A 121 2.08 -20.80 -2.68
N PHE A 122 2.81 -20.93 -3.78
CA PHE A 122 2.31 -21.57 -5.00
C PHE A 122 3.25 -22.69 -5.43
N ARG A 123 2.65 -23.81 -5.89
CA ARG A 123 3.40 -25.00 -6.33
C ARG A 123 3.90 -24.90 -7.76
N SER A 124 3.32 -24.01 -8.58
CA SER A 124 3.70 -23.77 -9.96
C SER A 124 3.27 -22.38 -10.43
N ASP A 125 3.81 -21.95 -11.57
CA ASP A 125 3.44 -20.69 -12.23
C ASP A 125 1.99 -20.71 -12.72
N GLU A 126 1.47 -21.89 -13.10
CA GLU A 126 0.08 -22.06 -13.52
C GLU A 126 -0.88 -21.85 -12.35
N ALA A 127 -0.59 -22.42 -11.18
CA ALA A 127 -1.38 -22.23 -9.98
C ALA A 127 -1.38 -20.75 -9.54
N TYR A 128 -0.24 -20.07 -9.67
CA TYR A 128 -0.16 -18.63 -9.40
C TYR A 128 -1.02 -17.80 -10.38
N LYS A 129 -0.99 -18.14 -11.68
CA LYS A 129 -1.77 -17.44 -12.70
C LYS A 129 -3.28 -17.61 -12.48
N GLU A 130 -3.72 -18.82 -12.15
CA GLU A 130 -5.13 -19.12 -11.84
C GLU A 130 -5.60 -18.33 -10.61
N TYR A 131 -4.82 -18.38 -9.52
CA TYR A 131 -5.09 -17.58 -8.33
C TYR A 131 -5.18 -16.09 -8.64
N ASN A 132 -4.21 -15.57 -9.39
CA ASN A 132 -4.15 -14.15 -9.72
C ASN A 132 -5.31 -13.67 -10.62
N ALA A 133 -5.82 -14.54 -11.50
CA ALA A 133 -7.03 -14.25 -12.28
C ALA A 133 -8.25 -14.11 -11.36
N ASN A 134 -8.47 -15.04 -10.43
CA ASN A 134 -9.54 -14.98 -9.44
C ASN A 134 -9.39 -13.78 -8.49
N TYR A 135 -8.15 -13.52 -8.02
CA TYR A 135 -7.85 -12.34 -7.20
C TYR A 135 -8.28 -11.05 -7.89
N ASN A 136 -7.91 -10.87 -9.16
CA ASN A 136 -8.24 -9.66 -9.91
C ASN A 136 -9.76 -9.50 -10.14
N GLU A 137 -10.47 -10.59 -10.35
CA GLU A 137 -11.92 -10.57 -10.49
C GLU A 137 -12.60 -10.08 -9.19
N VAL A 138 -12.28 -10.72 -8.06
CA VAL A 138 -12.84 -10.35 -6.75
C VAL A 138 -12.38 -8.94 -6.34
N TYR A 139 -11.12 -8.59 -6.58
CA TYR A 139 -10.61 -7.24 -6.32
C TYR A 139 -11.43 -6.15 -7.07
N ASN A 140 -11.77 -6.38 -8.34
CA ASN A 140 -12.57 -5.44 -9.11
C ASN A 140 -14.02 -5.35 -8.60
N GLN A 141 -14.61 -6.47 -8.17
CA GLN A 141 -15.95 -6.50 -7.57
C GLN A 141 -15.98 -5.67 -6.27
N GLU A 142 -15.02 -5.91 -5.38
CA GLU A 142 -14.93 -5.17 -4.11
C GLU A 142 -14.55 -3.70 -4.29
N ARG A 143 -13.75 -3.38 -5.30
CA ARG A 143 -13.49 -1.98 -5.66
C ARG A 143 -14.78 -1.26 -6.06
N ASP A 144 -15.60 -1.87 -6.90
CA ASP A 144 -16.86 -1.28 -7.34
C ASP A 144 -17.85 -1.16 -6.16
N ALA A 145 -17.87 -2.15 -5.25
CA ALA A 145 -18.62 -2.10 -4.00
C ALA A 145 -18.12 -0.98 -3.06
N LEU A 146 -16.80 -0.80 -2.93
CA LEU A 146 -16.22 0.27 -2.13
C LEU A 146 -16.64 1.66 -2.65
N TYR A 147 -16.58 1.87 -3.96
CA TYR A 147 -16.94 3.17 -4.56
C TYR A 147 -18.43 3.49 -4.50
N THR A 148 -19.29 2.48 -4.48
CA THR A 148 -20.76 2.66 -4.45
C THR A 148 -21.35 2.51 -3.06
N GLY A 149 -20.65 1.89 -2.12
CA GLY A 149 -21.16 1.52 -0.79
C GLY A 149 -21.22 2.66 0.25
N GLY A 150 -20.69 3.85 -0.07
CA GLY A 150 -20.76 5.02 0.84
C GLY A 150 -19.91 4.88 2.09
N TYR A 151 -18.75 4.25 1.98
CA TYR A 151 -17.81 4.07 3.09
C TYR A 151 -17.03 5.33 3.42
N ASN A 152 -16.74 5.52 4.72
CA ASN A 152 -15.77 6.50 5.20
C ASN A 152 -14.55 5.77 5.76
N LEU A 153 -13.37 6.04 5.20
CA LEU A 153 -12.11 5.44 5.61
C LEU A 153 -11.34 6.38 6.52
N TYR A 154 -10.93 5.90 7.67
CA TYR A 154 -10.03 6.59 8.59
C TYR A 154 -8.68 5.88 8.56
N THR A 155 -7.62 6.64 8.30
CA THR A 155 -6.29 6.08 8.08
C THR A 155 -5.26 6.62 9.06
N SER A 156 -4.18 5.88 9.22
CA SER A 156 -2.96 6.27 9.95
C SER A 156 -2.01 7.13 9.14
N LEU A 157 -2.32 7.38 7.86
CA LEU A 157 -1.48 8.18 6.98
C LEU A 157 -1.39 9.61 7.53
N ASP A 158 -0.17 10.09 7.62
CA ASP A 158 0.19 11.38 8.21
C ASP A 158 0.71 12.30 7.08
N PRO A 159 -0.03 13.36 6.71
CA PRO A 159 0.34 14.23 5.59
C PRO A 159 1.72 14.89 5.74
N ASP A 160 2.13 15.21 6.98
CA ASP A 160 3.45 15.82 7.22
C ASP A 160 4.56 14.80 6.95
N LYS A 161 4.42 13.57 7.45
CA LYS A 161 5.35 12.47 7.17
C LYS A 161 5.38 12.10 5.70
N GLN A 162 4.22 12.11 5.04
CA GLN A 162 4.10 11.87 3.60
C GLN A 162 4.91 12.91 2.80
N THR A 163 4.75 14.18 3.11
CA THR A 163 5.50 15.27 2.47
C THR A 163 7.01 15.11 2.69
N ILE A 164 7.43 14.86 3.93
CA ILE A 164 8.85 14.66 4.26
C ILE A 164 9.41 13.45 3.48
N LEU A 165 8.66 12.35 3.38
CA LEU A 165 9.10 11.17 2.66
C LEU A 165 9.21 11.40 1.16
N GLN A 166 8.25 12.13 0.56
CA GLN A 166 8.30 12.49 -0.86
C GLN A 166 9.49 13.39 -1.16
N ASP A 167 9.69 14.44 -0.37
CA ASP A 167 10.79 15.39 -0.53
C ASP A 167 12.16 14.70 -0.38
N ALA A 168 12.28 13.78 0.57
CA ALA A 168 13.49 13.00 0.76
C ALA A 168 13.79 12.09 -0.43
N LEU A 169 12.77 11.39 -0.97
CA LEU A 169 12.92 10.54 -2.15
C LEU A 169 13.33 11.37 -3.37
N ASP A 170 12.65 12.48 -3.61
CA ASP A 170 12.91 13.36 -4.75
C ASP A 170 14.31 14.00 -4.64
N GLY A 171 14.70 14.40 -3.43
CA GLY A 171 16.03 14.93 -3.15
C GLY A 171 17.15 13.92 -3.42
N VAL A 172 17.02 12.69 -2.94
CA VAL A 172 18.01 11.61 -3.17
C VAL A 172 18.14 11.26 -4.65
N LEU A 173 17.05 11.30 -5.42
CA LEU A 173 17.04 10.97 -6.85
C LEU A 173 17.29 12.16 -7.77
N SER A 174 17.54 13.36 -7.22
CA SER A 174 17.70 14.61 -7.98
C SER A 174 18.88 14.62 -8.96
N PHE A 175 19.87 13.74 -8.76
CA PHE A 175 21.04 13.61 -9.64
C PHE A 175 20.70 13.12 -11.06
N ASP A 176 19.54 12.45 -11.26
CA ASP A 176 19.07 12.05 -12.58
C ASP A 176 17.86 12.90 -13.00
N GLY A 177 18.06 13.76 -13.99
CA GLY A 177 17.01 14.62 -14.57
C GLY A 177 16.31 14.04 -15.79
N ASN A 178 16.59 12.77 -16.19
CA ASN A 178 16.05 12.19 -17.40
C ASN A 178 14.54 11.91 -17.26
N THR A 179 13.74 12.44 -18.20
CA THR A 179 12.30 12.23 -18.28
C THR A 179 11.89 11.45 -19.53
N SER A 180 10.68 10.89 -19.50
CA SER A 180 9.98 10.39 -20.69
C SER A 180 9.42 11.57 -21.50
N GLU A 181 8.85 11.26 -22.69
CA GLU A 181 8.16 12.25 -23.52
C GLU A 181 6.99 12.94 -22.79
N ASN A 182 6.40 12.28 -21.81
CA ASN A 182 5.30 12.80 -20.99
C ASN A 182 5.76 13.53 -19.72
N GLY A 183 7.05 13.85 -19.59
CA GLY A 183 7.61 14.54 -18.44
C GLY A 183 7.82 13.70 -17.18
N VAL A 184 7.51 12.40 -17.21
CA VAL A 184 7.69 11.51 -16.06
C VAL A 184 9.16 11.11 -15.95
N TYR A 185 9.78 11.22 -14.78
CA TYR A 185 11.16 10.80 -14.55
C TYR A 185 11.35 9.31 -14.86
N LYS A 186 12.44 8.98 -15.55
CA LYS A 186 12.79 7.59 -15.90
C LYS A 186 13.30 6.82 -14.67
N LEU A 187 14.16 7.47 -13.88
CA LEU A 187 14.59 6.92 -12.59
C LEU A 187 13.50 7.12 -11.55
N GLN A 188 13.01 6.02 -11.00
CA GLN A 188 11.95 5.98 -10.02
C GLN A 188 12.44 5.35 -8.72
N GLY A 189 11.75 5.64 -7.63
CA GLY A 189 11.96 5.03 -6.32
C GLY A 189 10.64 4.81 -5.61
N ALA A 190 10.67 4.02 -4.55
CA ALA A 190 9.52 3.81 -3.69
C ALA A 190 9.98 3.63 -2.25
N SER A 191 9.14 4.05 -1.31
CA SER A 191 9.42 3.93 0.12
C SER A 191 8.14 3.78 0.92
N THR A 192 8.22 3.03 2.03
CA THR A 192 7.12 2.83 2.97
C THR A 192 7.62 3.08 4.38
N VAL A 193 6.86 3.81 5.17
CA VAL A 193 7.15 4.08 6.59
C VAL A 193 6.06 3.47 7.46
N ILE A 194 6.48 2.58 8.38
CA ILE A 194 5.62 1.94 9.38
C ILE A 194 5.93 2.52 10.76
N ASP A 195 4.90 2.86 11.52
CA ASP A 195 5.01 3.17 12.95
C ASP A 195 5.14 1.85 13.73
N ASN A 196 6.31 1.60 14.32
CA ASN A 196 6.59 0.39 15.07
C ASN A 196 5.74 0.20 16.34
N LYS A 197 5.04 1.25 16.82
CA LYS A 197 4.16 1.13 17.99
C LYS A 197 2.77 0.60 17.60
N THR A 198 2.28 1.05 16.45
CA THR A 198 0.93 0.71 15.97
C THR A 198 0.96 -0.34 14.86
N ASN A 199 2.12 -0.59 14.29
CA ASN A 199 2.36 -1.42 13.11
C ASN A 199 1.53 -0.98 11.88
N ARG A 200 1.27 0.35 11.79
CA ARG A 200 0.50 0.97 10.71
C ARG A 200 1.41 1.70 9.75
N VAL A 201 1.06 1.65 8.48
CA VAL A 201 1.71 2.51 7.47
C VAL A 201 1.29 3.95 7.70
N VAL A 202 2.26 4.83 7.93
CA VAL A 202 2.04 6.25 8.21
C VAL A 202 2.45 7.17 7.05
N ALA A 203 3.28 6.67 6.13
CA ALA A 203 3.59 7.33 4.87
C ALA A 203 4.00 6.30 3.82
N ILE A 204 3.65 6.56 2.55
CA ILE A 204 3.94 5.66 1.44
C ILE A 204 4.12 6.44 0.14
N VAL A 205 5.28 6.29 -0.49
CA VAL A 205 5.64 6.96 -1.74
C VAL A 205 5.95 5.92 -2.80
N GLY A 206 5.22 5.94 -3.89
CA GLY A 206 5.32 4.96 -4.97
C GLY A 206 6.09 5.43 -6.21
N GLY A 207 6.59 6.64 -6.20
CA GLY A 207 7.32 7.20 -7.33
C GLY A 207 7.92 8.57 -7.04
N ARG A 208 8.83 8.97 -7.91
CA ARG A 208 9.45 10.29 -7.89
C ARG A 208 8.49 11.32 -8.47
N SER A 209 8.29 12.44 -7.77
CA SER A 209 7.40 13.55 -8.13
C SER A 209 5.96 13.11 -8.46
N GLN A 210 5.02 13.63 -7.70
CA GLN A 210 3.60 13.31 -7.87
C GLN A 210 2.84 14.47 -8.48
N GLU A 211 3.25 14.91 -9.67
CA GLU A 211 2.67 16.08 -10.35
C GLU A 211 1.47 15.77 -11.25
N THR A 212 1.09 14.49 -11.41
CA THR A 212 0.04 14.11 -12.36
C THR A 212 -1.30 13.81 -11.67
N ASP A 213 -2.37 14.34 -12.22
CA ASP A 213 -3.76 14.07 -11.82
C ASP A 213 -4.28 12.68 -12.25
N THR A 214 -3.43 11.84 -12.83
CA THR A 214 -3.79 10.51 -13.30
C THR A 214 -3.39 9.46 -12.29
N TYR A 215 -4.12 8.33 -12.27
CA TYR A 215 -3.78 7.15 -11.48
C TYR A 215 -2.32 6.76 -11.74
N THR A 216 -1.48 6.92 -10.74
CA THR A 216 -0.05 6.64 -10.83
C THR A 216 0.24 5.30 -10.19
N LEU A 217 1.07 4.49 -10.85
CA LEU A 217 1.58 3.22 -10.29
C LEU A 217 2.27 3.49 -8.95
N ASN A 218 1.69 2.99 -7.87
CA ASN A 218 2.33 3.04 -6.55
C ASN A 218 3.28 1.85 -6.39
N ARG A 219 4.55 2.07 -6.72
CA ARG A 219 5.57 1.03 -6.71
C ARG A 219 5.85 0.47 -5.32
N ALA A 220 5.44 1.18 -4.28
CA ALA A 220 5.68 0.75 -2.91
C ALA A 220 4.91 -0.53 -2.54
N PHE A 221 3.76 -0.79 -3.19
CA PHE A 221 2.99 -2.02 -2.98
C PHE A 221 2.59 -2.75 -4.28
N GLN A 222 2.71 -2.09 -5.45
CA GLN A 222 2.30 -2.68 -6.73
C GLN A 222 3.45 -3.15 -7.62
N SER A 223 4.72 -2.87 -7.26
CA SER A 223 5.87 -3.20 -8.09
C SER A 223 6.94 -3.95 -7.31
N PRO A 224 6.81 -5.29 -7.20
CA PRO A 224 7.81 -6.10 -6.53
C PRO A 224 9.19 -5.98 -7.20
N ARG A 225 10.24 -5.99 -6.39
CA ARG A 225 11.65 -5.96 -6.82
C ARG A 225 12.45 -6.97 -6.02
N GLN A 226 13.60 -7.36 -6.58
CA GLN A 226 14.53 -8.26 -5.85
C GLN A 226 15.04 -7.54 -4.60
N PRO A 227 14.83 -8.09 -3.40
CA PRO A 227 15.24 -7.46 -2.15
C PRO A 227 16.77 -7.48 -1.95
N GLY A 228 17.46 -8.35 -2.68
CA GLY A 228 18.90 -8.54 -2.50
C GLY A 228 19.24 -8.93 -1.06
N SER A 229 20.36 -8.42 -0.58
CA SER A 229 20.87 -8.76 0.78
C SER A 229 19.99 -8.28 1.94
N SER A 230 19.01 -7.40 1.69
CA SER A 230 18.09 -6.97 2.74
C SER A 230 17.16 -8.10 3.23
N ILE A 231 17.03 -9.18 2.48
CA ILE A 231 16.23 -10.35 2.90
C ILE A 231 16.95 -11.23 3.93
N LYS A 232 18.30 -11.21 3.98
CA LYS A 232 19.09 -12.14 4.81
C LYS A 232 18.72 -12.15 6.29
N PRO A 233 18.47 -10.99 6.95
CA PRO A 233 18.02 -10.99 8.33
C PRO A 233 16.74 -11.80 8.54
N LEU A 234 15.82 -11.77 7.56
CA LEU A 234 14.50 -12.39 7.67
C LEU A 234 14.51 -13.90 7.44
N ILE A 235 15.25 -14.39 6.45
CA ILE A 235 15.19 -15.81 6.04
C ILE A 235 16.44 -16.63 6.38
N VAL A 236 17.54 -15.98 6.76
CA VAL A 236 18.79 -16.65 7.06
C VAL A 236 19.16 -16.48 8.53
N TYR A 237 19.40 -15.24 8.93
CA TYR A 237 20.06 -14.98 10.21
C TYR A 237 19.13 -15.11 11.42
N THR A 238 17.88 -14.59 11.35
CA THR A 238 16.93 -14.78 12.47
C THR A 238 16.52 -16.25 12.59
N PRO A 239 16.19 -16.98 11.50
CA PRO A 239 15.98 -18.43 11.57
C PRO A 239 17.19 -19.20 12.11
N ALA A 240 18.41 -18.79 11.78
CA ALA A 240 19.61 -19.43 12.34
C ALA A 240 19.70 -19.27 13.87
N LEU A 241 19.37 -18.07 14.40
CA LEU A 241 19.33 -17.86 15.85
C LEU A 241 18.33 -18.80 16.54
N GLU A 242 17.22 -19.13 15.88
CA GLU A 242 16.22 -20.10 16.39
C GLU A 242 16.67 -21.55 16.27
N ASN A 243 17.65 -21.82 15.41
CA ASN A 243 18.25 -23.13 15.20
C ASN A 243 19.60 -23.29 15.92
N GLY A 244 19.82 -22.55 17.01
CA GLY A 244 20.95 -22.73 17.92
C GLY A 244 22.19 -21.91 17.59
N TYR A 245 22.18 -21.07 16.56
CA TYR A 245 23.24 -20.10 16.35
C TYR A 245 23.16 -18.96 17.36
N THR A 246 24.29 -18.36 17.67
CA THR A 246 24.41 -17.17 18.51
C THR A 246 25.09 -16.04 17.75
N SER A 247 25.04 -14.82 18.29
CA SER A 247 25.74 -13.67 17.70
C SER A 247 27.26 -13.90 17.53
N GLU A 248 27.85 -14.76 18.35
CA GLU A 248 29.27 -15.04 18.39
C GLU A 248 29.64 -16.35 17.68
N THR A 249 28.65 -17.10 17.18
CA THR A 249 28.92 -18.33 16.42
C THR A 249 29.84 -18.01 15.24
N ARG A 250 30.95 -18.72 15.14
CA ARG A 250 31.94 -18.50 14.07
C ARG A 250 31.64 -19.41 12.88
N ILE A 251 31.36 -18.81 11.74
CA ILE A 251 30.88 -19.46 10.52
C ILE A 251 31.89 -19.21 9.38
N PRO A 252 32.16 -20.20 8.53
CA PRO A 252 33.02 -20.02 7.36
C PRO A 252 32.42 -19.02 6.38
N ASN A 253 33.19 -18.04 5.92
CA ASN A 253 32.82 -17.19 4.79
C ASN A 253 33.29 -17.88 3.50
N ILE A 254 32.51 -18.82 3.02
CA ILE A 254 32.84 -19.69 1.88
C ILE A 254 32.89 -18.96 0.54
N ASP A 255 33.58 -19.56 -0.43
CA ASP A 255 33.55 -19.13 -1.81
C ASP A 255 32.17 -19.48 -2.43
N ILE A 256 31.44 -18.46 -2.88
CA ILE A 256 30.10 -18.62 -3.44
C ILE A 256 30.13 -19.29 -4.81
N ASP A 257 31.13 -19.01 -5.61
CA ASP A 257 31.22 -19.61 -6.95
C ASP A 257 31.51 -21.10 -6.86
N ALA A 258 32.31 -21.51 -5.86
CA ALA A 258 32.47 -22.92 -5.51
C ALA A 258 31.16 -23.53 -4.96
N ALA A 259 30.44 -22.81 -4.11
CA ALA A 259 29.19 -23.28 -3.53
C ALA A 259 28.05 -23.47 -4.55
N LYS A 260 28.07 -22.71 -5.64
CA LYS A 260 27.07 -22.82 -6.73
C LYS A 260 27.31 -24.04 -7.65
N GLN A 261 28.43 -24.72 -7.56
CA GLN A 261 28.71 -25.87 -8.41
C GLN A 261 27.81 -27.05 -8.02
N LYS A 262 27.21 -27.70 -9.03
CA LYS A 262 26.30 -28.84 -8.80
C LYS A 262 27.00 -29.99 -8.09
N GLY A 263 26.42 -30.46 -7.00
CA GLY A 263 26.91 -31.61 -6.23
C GLY A 263 28.03 -31.28 -5.22
N VAL A 264 28.33 -30.00 -4.99
CA VAL A 264 29.25 -29.58 -3.94
C VAL A 264 28.54 -29.62 -2.60
N ASP A 265 29.13 -30.28 -1.62
CA ASP A 265 28.73 -30.18 -0.21
C ASP A 265 29.25 -28.85 0.34
N VAL A 266 28.34 -27.92 0.59
CA VAL A 266 28.65 -26.57 1.12
C VAL A 266 29.41 -26.64 2.44
N LYS A 267 29.11 -27.65 3.28
CA LYS A 267 29.80 -27.86 4.57
C LYS A 267 31.25 -28.30 4.43
N SER A 268 31.63 -28.81 3.28
CA SER A 268 33.01 -29.15 2.96
C SER A 268 33.89 -27.95 2.60
N LEU A 269 33.25 -26.81 2.26
CA LEU A 269 33.94 -25.61 1.85
C LEU A 269 34.52 -24.87 3.05
N SER A 270 35.77 -24.44 2.92
CA SER A 270 36.49 -23.67 3.94
C SER A 270 36.53 -22.20 3.61
N GLY A 271 36.75 -21.36 4.62
CA GLY A 271 36.89 -19.91 4.48
C GLY A 271 37.28 -19.28 5.80
N GLU A 272 37.58 -17.99 5.77
CA GLU A 272 37.77 -17.21 6.99
C GLU A 272 36.54 -17.35 7.89
N ARG A 273 36.73 -17.68 9.17
CA ARG A 273 35.62 -17.84 10.11
C ARG A 273 35.29 -16.49 10.75
N LEU A 274 34.07 -16.02 10.50
CA LEU A 274 33.55 -14.77 11.02
C LEU A 274 32.44 -15.03 12.05
N GLU A 275 32.36 -14.20 13.06
CA GLU A 275 31.23 -14.19 13.98
C GLU A 275 29.96 -13.78 13.22
N LEU A 276 28.82 -14.38 13.55
CA LEU A 276 27.52 -14.10 12.92
C LEU A 276 27.22 -12.59 12.92
N ARG A 277 27.44 -11.91 14.05
CA ARG A 277 27.28 -10.45 14.16
C ARG A 277 28.09 -9.71 13.09
N ASN A 278 29.36 -9.99 12.96
CA ASN A 278 30.23 -9.34 11.98
C ASN A 278 29.81 -9.66 10.53
N ALA A 279 29.31 -10.87 10.30
CA ALA A 279 28.84 -11.28 8.98
C ALA A 279 27.56 -10.54 8.57
N VAL A 280 26.63 -10.32 9.51
CA VAL A 280 25.41 -9.52 9.29
C VAL A 280 25.77 -8.06 9.04
N GLU A 281 26.56 -7.44 9.93
CA GLU A 281 26.98 -6.03 9.83
C GLU A 281 27.62 -5.69 8.49
N ARG A 282 28.39 -6.63 7.94
CA ARG A 282 29.12 -6.48 6.66
C ARG A 282 28.48 -7.21 5.48
N SER A 283 27.27 -7.73 5.67
CA SER A 283 26.49 -8.43 4.64
C SER A 283 27.24 -9.53 3.89
N LYS A 284 27.99 -10.38 4.61
CA LYS A 284 28.86 -11.41 4.01
C LYS A 284 28.04 -12.52 3.32
N ASN A 285 28.20 -12.62 2.02
CA ASN A 285 27.43 -13.56 1.20
C ASN A 285 27.80 -15.03 1.46
N GLY A 286 29.08 -15.34 1.64
CA GLY A 286 29.54 -16.72 1.89
C GLY A 286 29.01 -17.27 3.22
N VAL A 287 28.91 -16.44 4.26
CA VAL A 287 28.31 -16.82 5.55
C VAL A 287 26.80 -17.04 5.38
N ALA A 288 26.12 -16.14 4.68
CA ALA A 288 24.67 -16.28 4.45
C ALA A 288 24.34 -17.57 3.69
N TRP A 289 25.13 -17.88 2.65
CA TRP A 289 24.93 -19.11 1.89
C TRP A 289 25.15 -20.36 2.74
N TYR A 290 26.26 -20.41 3.52
CA TYR A 290 26.55 -21.52 4.41
C TYR A 290 25.43 -21.78 5.41
N ILE A 291 24.94 -20.72 6.07
CA ILE A 291 23.85 -20.85 7.05
C ILE A 291 22.55 -21.31 6.37
N TYR A 292 22.21 -20.71 5.22
CA TYR A 292 20.97 -21.03 4.52
C TYR A 292 20.91 -22.50 4.06
N ASP A 293 22.04 -23.02 3.62
CA ASP A 293 22.20 -24.45 3.32
C ASP A 293 22.08 -25.32 4.58
N ASP A 294 22.68 -24.88 5.70
CA ASP A 294 22.66 -25.62 6.97
C ASP A 294 21.26 -25.71 7.60
N ILE A 295 20.51 -24.60 7.63
CA ILE A 295 19.14 -24.59 8.18
C ILE A 295 18.10 -25.08 7.16
N THR A 296 18.47 -25.31 5.95
CA THR A 296 17.69 -25.64 4.74
C THR A 296 16.83 -24.47 4.20
N PRO A 297 16.73 -24.32 2.86
CA PRO A 297 15.92 -23.29 2.23
C PRO A 297 14.44 -23.31 2.66
N ASP A 298 13.87 -24.48 2.88
CA ASP A 298 12.46 -24.63 3.26
C ASP A 298 12.14 -23.94 4.60
N VAL A 299 13.08 -23.96 5.54
CA VAL A 299 12.94 -23.26 6.81
C VAL A 299 12.85 -21.76 6.58
N GLY A 300 13.76 -21.16 5.80
CA GLY A 300 13.75 -19.74 5.49
C GLY A 300 12.46 -19.32 4.77
N MET A 301 11.98 -20.16 3.85
CA MET A 301 10.73 -19.91 3.10
C MET A 301 9.49 -19.99 3.99
N ALA A 302 9.48 -20.86 4.99
CA ALA A 302 8.36 -20.96 5.93
C ALA A 302 8.13 -19.66 6.70
N TYR A 303 9.19 -18.93 7.07
CA TYR A 303 9.07 -17.61 7.70
C TYR A 303 8.46 -16.56 6.78
N LEU A 304 8.84 -16.54 5.50
CA LEU A 304 8.21 -15.64 4.53
C LEU A 304 6.72 -15.94 4.34
N THR A 305 6.36 -17.21 4.26
CA THR A 305 4.94 -17.60 4.13
C THR A 305 4.13 -17.14 5.34
N GLN A 306 4.68 -17.26 6.57
CA GLN A 306 4.02 -16.75 7.77
C GLN A 306 3.87 -15.22 7.77
N MET A 307 4.80 -14.50 7.15
CA MET A 307 4.73 -13.05 6.92
C MET A 307 3.97 -12.66 5.64
N ARG A 308 3.24 -13.61 5.04
CA ARG A 308 2.34 -13.37 3.89
C ARG A 308 3.03 -12.88 2.62
N PHE A 309 4.28 -13.26 2.40
CA PHE A 309 4.96 -12.99 1.14
C PHE A 309 4.56 -13.99 0.06
N ALA A 310 4.10 -13.48 -1.07
CA ALA A 310 3.83 -14.32 -2.23
C ALA A 310 5.14 -14.73 -2.90
N SER A 311 5.59 -15.97 -2.66
CA SER A 311 6.82 -16.47 -3.25
C SER A 311 6.70 -17.90 -3.77
N VAL A 312 7.29 -18.15 -4.94
CA VAL A 312 7.37 -19.49 -5.52
C VAL A 312 8.72 -20.14 -5.20
N GLN A 313 9.80 -19.38 -5.17
CA GLN A 313 11.16 -19.84 -4.81
C GLN A 313 12.02 -18.66 -4.32
N ALA A 314 12.92 -18.93 -3.38
CA ALA A 314 13.88 -17.97 -2.87
C ALA A 314 15.30 -18.53 -2.84
N THR A 315 16.29 -17.62 -2.94
CA THR A 315 17.70 -17.92 -2.66
C THR A 315 18.20 -17.12 -1.47
N SER A 316 19.21 -17.63 -0.78
CA SER A 316 19.83 -16.98 0.38
C SER A 316 20.35 -15.55 0.13
N LEU A 317 20.51 -15.18 -1.13
CA LEU A 317 21.04 -13.87 -1.56
C LEU A 317 19.97 -12.94 -2.11
N GLY A 318 18.68 -13.28 -1.97
CA GLY A 318 17.56 -12.44 -2.35
C GLY A 318 17.15 -12.51 -3.82
N GLY A 319 17.40 -13.64 -4.48
CA GLY A 319 16.84 -13.94 -5.80
C GLY A 319 15.46 -14.61 -5.64
N PHE A 320 14.41 -13.95 -6.11
CA PHE A 320 13.03 -14.45 -6.07
C PHE A 320 12.43 -14.42 -7.46
N THR A 321 11.44 -15.28 -7.73
CA THR A 321 10.74 -15.27 -9.02
C THR A 321 9.95 -13.97 -9.20
N THR A 322 9.24 -13.51 -8.16
CA THR A 322 8.39 -12.31 -8.20
C THR A 322 9.02 -11.08 -7.54
N GLY A 323 9.92 -11.26 -6.58
CA GLY A 323 10.46 -10.18 -5.75
C GLY A 323 9.50 -9.75 -4.64
N MET A 324 9.78 -8.60 -4.03
CA MET A 324 9.04 -8.06 -2.87
C MET A 324 8.85 -6.55 -3.01
N THR A 325 7.81 -6.04 -2.38
CA THR A 325 7.52 -4.59 -2.32
C THR A 325 8.19 -3.95 -1.11
N THR A 326 8.28 -2.62 -1.09
CA THR A 326 8.80 -1.90 0.09
C THR A 326 7.84 -1.98 1.27
N GLU A 327 6.54 -2.12 1.02
CA GLU A 327 5.52 -2.33 2.04
C GLU A 327 5.72 -3.67 2.75
N GLU A 328 5.82 -4.76 2.00
CA GLU A 328 6.07 -6.11 2.54
C GLU A 328 7.36 -6.15 3.34
N MET A 329 8.44 -5.61 2.79
CA MET A 329 9.75 -5.56 3.48
C MET A 329 9.67 -4.74 4.76
N ALA A 330 9.02 -3.57 4.76
CA ALA A 330 8.86 -2.75 5.95
C ALA A 330 8.05 -3.48 7.04
N GLY A 331 6.97 -4.18 6.66
CA GLY A 331 6.17 -5.02 7.57
C GLY A 331 6.96 -6.16 8.19
N ALA A 332 7.79 -6.84 7.40
CA ALA A 332 8.66 -7.92 7.91
C ALA A 332 9.72 -7.41 8.89
N TYR A 333 10.32 -6.25 8.61
CA TYR A 333 11.25 -5.63 9.56
C TYR A 333 10.56 -5.08 10.80
N ALA A 334 9.31 -4.60 10.69
CA ALA A 334 8.50 -4.21 11.84
C ALA A 334 8.27 -5.40 12.79
N ALA A 335 8.12 -6.63 12.27
CA ALA A 335 8.02 -7.82 13.10
C ALA A 335 9.26 -8.05 13.98
N LEU A 336 10.46 -7.78 13.48
CA LEU A 336 11.68 -7.84 14.32
C LEU A 336 11.64 -6.80 15.44
N SER A 337 11.13 -5.60 15.16
CA SER A 337 10.95 -4.52 16.11
C SER A 337 9.88 -4.84 17.17
N ASP A 338 8.83 -5.57 16.77
CA ASP A 338 7.71 -5.99 17.63
C ASP A 338 7.93 -7.39 18.23
N ARG A 339 9.15 -7.69 18.64
CA ARG A 339 9.51 -8.94 19.36
C ARG A 339 9.13 -10.22 18.62
N GLY A 340 9.19 -10.19 17.30
CA GLY A 340 8.89 -11.31 16.43
C GLY A 340 7.42 -11.44 16.04
N GLN A 341 6.55 -10.52 16.44
CA GLN A 341 5.15 -10.52 16.05
C GLN A 341 4.96 -9.80 14.71
N TYR A 342 4.48 -10.51 13.73
CA TYR A 342 4.11 -9.96 12.43
C TYR A 342 2.61 -9.62 12.40
N ARG A 343 2.29 -8.44 11.90
CA ARG A 343 0.96 -8.04 11.51
C ARG A 343 1.00 -7.53 10.07
N GLU A 344 0.01 -7.89 9.27
CA GLU A 344 -0.08 -7.43 7.88
C GLU A 344 -0.13 -5.89 7.84
N PRO A 345 0.73 -5.25 7.03
CA PRO A 345 0.70 -3.80 6.89
C PRO A 345 -0.65 -3.30 6.37
N THR A 346 -1.13 -2.22 6.95
CA THR A 346 -2.32 -1.50 6.50
C THR A 346 -2.27 -0.07 7.02
N CYS A 347 -2.97 0.83 6.35
CA CYS A 347 -3.19 2.17 6.87
C CYS A 347 -4.60 2.35 7.45
N ILE A 348 -5.49 1.36 7.35
CA ILE A 348 -6.87 1.52 7.83
C ILE A 348 -6.91 1.41 9.36
N ILE A 349 -7.49 2.42 10.00
CA ILE A 349 -7.78 2.44 11.44
C ILE A 349 -9.25 2.09 11.69
N LYS A 350 -10.13 2.59 10.78
CA LYS A 350 -11.58 2.47 10.94
C LYS A 350 -12.24 2.56 9.58
N MET A 351 -13.31 1.80 9.38
CA MET A 351 -14.10 1.81 8.14
C MET A 351 -15.60 1.85 8.49
N ILE A 352 -16.22 3.00 8.25
CA ILE A 352 -17.64 3.21 8.55
C ILE A 352 -18.44 2.95 7.29
N ASN A 353 -19.45 2.08 7.39
CA ASN A 353 -20.39 1.81 6.30
C ASN A 353 -21.48 2.91 6.18
N ASN A 354 -22.38 2.78 5.24
CA ASN A 354 -23.47 3.73 5.01
C ASN A 354 -24.57 3.71 6.10
N GLN A 355 -24.54 2.74 7.02
CA GLN A 355 -25.39 2.70 8.22
C GLN A 355 -24.74 3.39 9.44
N GLY A 356 -23.48 3.84 9.30
CA GLY A 356 -22.75 4.47 10.39
C GLY A 356 -22.03 3.47 11.31
N GLU A 357 -21.95 2.20 10.93
CA GLU A 357 -21.31 1.15 11.69
C GLU A 357 -19.83 1.05 11.33
N ASP A 358 -18.97 0.87 12.32
CA ASP A 358 -17.58 0.52 12.10
C ASP A 358 -17.48 -0.97 11.77
N ILE A 359 -17.09 -1.27 10.55
CA ILE A 359 -16.98 -2.65 10.07
C ILE A 359 -15.54 -3.16 10.06
N PHE A 360 -14.55 -2.32 10.43
CA PHE A 360 -13.16 -2.71 10.39
C PHE A 360 -12.76 -3.45 11.67
N GLU A 361 -12.29 -4.68 11.47
CA GLU A 361 -11.61 -5.46 12.49
C GLU A 361 -10.11 -5.51 12.19
N ASP A 362 -9.30 -5.23 13.19
CA ASP A 362 -7.85 -5.21 13.02
C ASP A 362 -7.29 -6.61 12.72
N TYR A 363 -6.22 -6.65 11.95
CA TYR A 363 -5.56 -7.92 11.63
C TYR A 363 -4.90 -8.51 12.87
N GLU A 364 -5.10 -9.81 13.07
CA GLU A 364 -4.42 -10.56 14.12
C GLU A 364 -2.91 -10.60 13.86
N SER A 365 -2.14 -10.46 14.92
CA SER A 365 -0.69 -10.66 14.87
C SER A 365 -0.34 -12.14 14.95
N VAL A 366 0.73 -12.53 14.26
CA VAL A 366 1.28 -13.88 14.26
C VAL A 366 2.69 -13.84 14.82
N GLN A 367 2.99 -14.70 15.79
CA GLN A 367 4.37 -14.87 16.30
C GLN A 367 5.18 -15.62 15.25
N VAL A 368 5.98 -14.90 14.48
CA VAL A 368 6.82 -15.45 13.41
C VAL A 368 8.17 -15.87 13.93
N TYR A 369 8.79 -15.03 14.76
CA TYR A 369 10.07 -15.33 15.43
C TYR A 369 9.90 -15.36 16.94
N GLN A 370 10.70 -16.14 17.63
CA GLN A 370 10.80 -16.05 19.09
C GLN A 370 11.27 -14.65 19.50
N GLU A 371 10.74 -14.14 20.60
CA GLU A 371 11.09 -12.80 21.10
C GLU A 371 12.61 -12.63 21.26
N SER A 372 13.29 -13.64 21.81
CA SER A 372 14.74 -13.59 22.01
C SER A 372 15.52 -13.43 20.69
N SER A 373 15.09 -14.13 19.64
CA SER A 373 15.73 -14.09 18.32
C SER A 373 15.50 -12.75 17.64
N ALA A 374 14.28 -12.21 17.71
CA ALA A 374 13.93 -10.91 17.16
C ALA A 374 14.69 -9.76 17.85
N VAL A 375 14.75 -9.78 19.19
CA VAL A 375 15.49 -8.79 19.98
C VAL A 375 16.99 -8.86 19.68
N LEU A 376 17.56 -10.06 19.61
CA LEU A 376 18.98 -10.23 19.30
C LEU A 376 19.30 -9.79 17.86
N MET A 377 18.43 -10.12 16.89
CA MET A 377 18.63 -9.66 15.51
C MET A 377 18.52 -8.14 15.40
N THR A 378 17.55 -7.53 16.08
CA THR A 378 17.42 -6.05 16.13
C THR A 378 18.67 -5.39 16.72
N ASP A 379 19.27 -6.00 17.75
CA ASP A 379 20.53 -5.50 18.31
C ASP A 379 21.70 -5.64 17.33
N ILE A 380 21.81 -6.77 16.64
CA ILE A 380 22.82 -6.98 15.60
C ILE A 380 22.67 -5.95 14.46
N LEU A 381 21.44 -5.68 14.03
CA LEU A 381 21.16 -4.73 12.95
C LEU A 381 21.54 -3.28 13.29
N LYS A 382 21.58 -2.88 14.57
CA LYS A 382 22.15 -1.58 14.96
C LYS A 382 23.61 -1.46 14.52
N GLY A 383 24.34 -2.56 14.52
CA GLY A 383 25.72 -2.58 14.04
C GLY A 383 25.87 -2.29 12.55
N VAL A 384 24.87 -2.62 11.74
CA VAL A 384 24.87 -2.28 10.31
C VAL A 384 24.95 -0.77 10.10
N VAL A 385 24.23 0.01 10.92
CA VAL A 385 24.14 1.47 10.83
C VAL A 385 25.33 2.16 11.51
N THR A 386 25.87 1.57 12.59
CA THR A 386 26.94 2.21 13.39
C THR A 386 28.36 1.94 12.89
N LYS A 387 28.60 0.76 12.30
CA LYS A 387 29.93 0.31 11.87
C LYS A 387 29.94 -0.62 10.65
N GLY A 388 28.77 -0.93 10.12
CA GLY A 388 28.56 -1.83 8.98
C GLY A 388 28.39 -1.13 7.65
N THR A 389 27.61 -1.77 6.76
CA THR A 389 27.41 -1.30 5.36
C THR A 389 26.64 0.00 5.23
N ALA A 390 25.92 0.44 6.26
CA ALA A 390 25.16 1.70 6.29
C ALA A 390 25.80 2.77 7.20
N ALA A 391 27.02 2.59 7.67
CA ALA A 391 27.66 3.51 8.61
C ALA A 391 28.04 4.87 8.00
N SER A 392 28.01 5.01 6.67
CA SER A 392 28.27 6.26 5.96
C SER A 392 27.00 7.02 5.57
N MET A 393 25.82 6.52 5.92
CA MET A 393 24.55 7.20 5.76
C MET A 393 24.26 8.06 6.97
#